data_979dafb2fd8dc3150cd67acb40cfd458
#
_entry.id   979dafb2fd8dc3150cd67acb40cfd458
#
_cell.length_a   1.000
_cell.length_b   1.000
_cell.length_c   1.000
_cell.angle_alpha   90.00
_cell.angle_beta   90.00
_cell.angle_gamma   90.00
#
_symmetry.space_group_name_H-M   'P 1'
#
loop_
_entity.id
_entity.type
_entity.pdbx_description
1 polymer ?
#
loop_
_entity_poly.entity_id
_entity_poly.type
_entity_poly.pdbx_seq_one_letter_code
_entity_poly.pdbx_strand_id
1 'polypeptide(L)'
;VALLAGCASNVVTDYNSATVFGNYTSWAYAPSQKDSGITSLDDARVRTAIERELKRKAMKQVPDAEADLLISWQIVPEERLEQVGVGLGFGFGSGNFGWGVSAPPPVREITEGKLVIELADRRNSEVIWRAASRRYLNESQSPETRRKLIDEVVAEMFSKYPPGLD
;
A
#
# COMPACT_ATOMS: atom_id res chain seq x y z
N VAL A 1 -2.30 -16.02 35.84
CA VAL A 1 -1.38 -15.24 35.01
C VAL A 1 -1.87 -15.37 33.58
N ALA A 2 -2.58 -14.34 33.07
CA ALA A 2 -3.01 -14.30 31.68
C ALA A 2 -1.83 -13.86 30.82
N LEU A 3 -1.29 -14.76 30.02
CA LEU A 3 -0.34 -14.46 28.95
C LEU A 3 -1.12 -13.76 27.83
N LEU A 4 -1.05 -12.45 27.79
CA LEU A 4 -1.43 -11.65 26.62
C LEU A 4 -0.40 -11.95 25.51
N ALA A 5 -0.69 -12.95 24.69
CA ALA A 5 0.01 -13.15 23.43
C ALA A 5 -0.41 -12.00 22.50
N GLY A 6 0.29 -10.88 22.59
CA GLY A 6 0.16 -9.79 21.62
C GLY A 6 0.63 -10.32 20.28
N CYS A 7 -0.30 -10.63 19.37
CA CYS A 7 0.05 -10.90 17.98
C CYS A 7 0.71 -9.66 17.42
N ALA A 8 2.01 -9.71 17.14
CA ALA A 8 2.71 -8.63 16.47
C ALA A 8 2.05 -8.41 15.10
N SER A 9 1.55 -7.20 14.86
CA SER A 9 0.94 -6.84 13.57
C SER A 9 1.99 -6.93 12.46
N ASN A 10 1.61 -7.54 11.34
CA ASN A 10 2.43 -7.58 10.12
C ASN A 10 2.28 -6.32 9.26
N VAL A 11 1.55 -5.32 9.74
CA VAL A 11 1.23 -4.10 9.02
C VAL A 11 1.46 -2.88 9.91
N VAL A 12 2.02 -1.83 9.31
CA VAL A 12 2.12 -0.49 9.90
C VAL A 12 1.17 0.43 9.16
N THR A 13 0.42 1.25 9.90
CA THR A 13 -0.50 2.24 9.33
C THR A 13 -0.17 3.63 9.83
N ASP A 14 -0.44 4.62 8.97
CA ASP A 14 -0.38 6.04 9.30
C ASP A 14 -1.56 6.76 8.64
N TYR A 15 -2.03 7.84 9.24
CA TYR A 15 -3.20 8.57 8.73
C TYR A 15 -3.24 10.02 9.20
N ASN A 16 -3.93 10.85 8.44
CA ASN A 16 -4.19 12.23 8.83
C ASN A 16 -5.31 12.27 9.87
N SER A 17 -4.96 12.60 11.11
CA SER A 17 -5.89 12.62 12.25
C SER A 17 -7.01 13.68 12.14
N ALA A 18 -6.85 14.68 11.26
CA ALA A 18 -7.89 15.68 10.98
C ALA A 18 -8.95 15.20 10.00
N THR A 19 -8.77 14.02 9.40
CA THR A 19 -9.67 13.48 8.38
C THR A 19 -10.91 12.88 9.01
N VAL A 20 -12.08 13.23 8.48
CA VAL A 20 -13.37 12.61 8.82
C VAL A 20 -13.62 11.44 7.87
N PHE A 21 -13.14 10.26 8.23
CA PHE A 21 -13.16 9.07 7.37
C PHE A 21 -14.55 8.60 6.96
N GLY A 22 -15.59 8.90 7.76
CA GLY A 22 -16.98 8.57 7.43
C GLY A 22 -17.55 9.27 6.19
N ASN A 23 -16.88 10.32 5.71
CA ASN A 23 -17.31 11.05 4.51
C ASN A 23 -16.91 10.37 3.20
N TYR A 24 -16.07 9.35 3.26
CA TYR A 24 -15.58 8.63 2.09
C TYR A 24 -16.34 7.33 1.90
N THR A 25 -17.15 7.26 0.86
CA THR A 25 -18.02 6.11 0.56
C THR A 25 -17.76 5.48 -0.81
N SER A 26 -17.01 6.17 -1.65
CA SER A 26 -16.67 5.73 -3.01
C SER A 26 -15.16 5.82 -3.27
N TRP A 27 -14.71 5.02 -4.23
CA TRP A 27 -13.30 4.96 -4.54
C TRP A 27 -13.04 4.64 -6.01
N ALA A 28 -11.87 5.00 -6.48
CA ALA A 28 -11.31 4.61 -7.77
C ALA A 28 -9.81 4.35 -7.63
N TYR A 29 -9.23 3.70 -8.61
CA TYR A 29 -7.77 3.64 -8.69
C TYR A 29 -7.19 4.98 -9.15
N ALA A 30 -6.07 5.37 -8.57
CA ALA A 30 -5.33 6.54 -9.01
C ALA A 30 -4.94 6.41 -10.50
N PRO A 31 -4.88 7.49 -11.26
CA PRO A 31 -4.48 7.46 -12.68
C PRO A 31 -3.15 6.74 -12.90
N SER A 32 -2.16 6.94 -12.03
CA SER A 32 -0.87 6.25 -12.07
C SER A 32 -0.95 4.72 -12.02
N GLN A 33 -2.05 4.17 -11.50
CA GLN A 33 -2.30 2.73 -11.45
C GLN A 33 -3.01 2.19 -12.70
N LYS A 34 -3.55 3.07 -13.54
CA LYS A 34 -4.26 2.70 -14.77
C LYS A 34 -3.34 2.66 -15.99
N ASP A 35 -2.30 3.49 -15.99
CA ASP A 35 -1.49 3.78 -17.19
C ASP A 35 -0.29 2.84 -17.38
N SER A 36 -0.14 1.83 -16.55
CA SER A 36 1.03 0.93 -16.58
C SER A 36 1.05 -0.10 -17.72
N GLY A 37 0.17 0.00 -18.71
CA GLY A 37 0.14 -0.78 -19.96
C GLY A 37 0.19 -2.31 -19.81
N ILE A 38 1.10 -2.83 -18.99
CA ILE A 38 1.23 -4.25 -18.63
C ILE A 38 1.08 -4.38 -17.12
N THR A 39 0.09 -5.14 -16.70
CA THR A 39 -0.14 -5.44 -15.29
C THR A 39 0.61 -6.70 -14.89
N SER A 40 1.46 -6.63 -13.89
CA SER A 40 2.13 -7.80 -13.34
C SER A 40 1.14 -8.75 -12.65
N LEU A 41 1.55 -10.01 -12.45
CA LEU A 41 0.72 -10.98 -11.74
C LEU A 41 0.44 -10.54 -10.29
N ASP A 42 1.39 -9.89 -9.65
CA ASP A 42 1.21 -9.39 -8.29
C ASP A 42 0.31 -8.16 -8.25
N ASP A 43 0.38 -7.27 -9.24
CA ASP A 43 -0.57 -6.16 -9.36
C ASP A 43 -2.01 -6.68 -9.49
N ALA A 44 -2.23 -7.70 -10.31
CA ALA A 44 -3.55 -8.32 -10.44
C ALA A 44 -4.04 -8.92 -9.12
N ARG A 45 -3.17 -9.55 -8.34
CA ARG A 45 -3.47 -10.10 -7.01
C ARG A 45 -3.80 -9.01 -6.00
N VAL A 46 -3.01 -7.94 -5.99
CA VAL A 46 -3.24 -6.78 -5.11
C VAL A 46 -4.58 -6.12 -5.43
N ARG A 47 -4.88 -5.88 -6.71
CA ARG A 47 -6.20 -5.35 -7.13
C ARG A 47 -7.35 -6.19 -6.61
N THR A 48 -7.30 -7.49 -6.86
CA THR A 48 -8.33 -8.43 -6.41
C THR A 48 -8.52 -8.38 -4.89
N ALA A 49 -7.43 -8.32 -4.14
CA ALA A 49 -7.49 -8.25 -2.69
C ALA A 49 -8.07 -6.91 -2.19
N ILE A 50 -7.67 -5.78 -2.77
CA ILE A 50 -8.20 -4.45 -2.44
C ILE A 50 -9.71 -4.39 -2.72
N GLU A 51 -10.13 -4.80 -3.90
CA GLU A 51 -11.54 -4.79 -4.31
C GLU A 51 -12.41 -5.63 -3.35
N ARG A 52 -11.91 -6.79 -2.95
CA ARG A 52 -12.58 -7.66 -1.97
C ARG A 52 -12.78 -6.96 -0.63
N GLU A 53 -11.72 -6.33 -0.09
CA GLU A 53 -11.79 -5.67 1.22
C GLU A 53 -12.69 -4.42 1.21
N LEU A 54 -12.61 -3.61 0.16
CA LEU A 54 -13.47 -2.44 0.02
C LEU A 54 -14.95 -2.81 -0.19
N LYS A 55 -15.20 -3.90 -0.93
CA LYS A 55 -16.55 -4.44 -1.05
C LYS A 55 -17.12 -4.91 0.30
N ARG A 56 -16.30 -5.52 1.15
CA ARG A 56 -16.69 -5.90 2.53
C ARG A 56 -17.07 -4.68 3.37
N LYS A 57 -16.45 -3.54 3.10
CA LYS A 57 -16.74 -2.26 3.76
C LYS A 57 -17.90 -1.48 3.12
N ALA A 58 -18.60 -2.08 2.16
CA ALA A 58 -19.69 -1.47 1.39
C ALA A 58 -19.29 -0.18 0.63
N MET A 59 -17.99 -0.02 0.34
CA MET A 59 -17.51 1.09 -0.46
C MET A 59 -17.72 0.82 -1.96
N LYS A 60 -18.17 1.82 -2.69
CA LYS A 60 -18.51 1.70 -4.11
C LYS A 60 -17.33 2.08 -4.99
N GLN A 61 -17.00 1.22 -5.94
CA GLN A 61 -16.09 1.58 -7.02
C GLN A 61 -16.85 2.41 -8.08
N VAL A 62 -16.31 3.56 -8.42
CA VAL A 62 -16.88 4.53 -9.37
C VAL A 62 -15.78 5.05 -10.31
N PRO A 63 -16.12 5.76 -11.39
CA PRO A 63 -15.12 6.49 -12.17
C PRO A 63 -14.31 7.45 -11.31
N ASP A 64 -13.04 7.66 -11.63
CA ASP A 64 -12.14 8.51 -10.85
C ASP A 64 -12.62 9.94 -10.65
N ALA A 65 -13.32 10.51 -11.64
CA ALA A 65 -13.93 11.83 -11.52
C ALA A 65 -15.03 11.94 -10.44
N GLU A 66 -15.64 10.82 -10.09
CA GLU A 66 -16.76 10.74 -9.13
C GLU A 66 -16.36 10.16 -7.77
N ALA A 67 -15.13 9.63 -7.66
CA ALA A 67 -14.66 8.98 -6.45
C ALA A 67 -14.36 9.97 -5.33
N ASP A 68 -14.60 9.56 -4.08
CA ASP A 68 -14.13 10.27 -2.90
C ASP A 68 -12.64 10.01 -2.66
N LEU A 69 -12.22 8.74 -2.84
CA LEU A 69 -10.86 8.28 -2.64
C LEU A 69 -10.20 7.83 -3.94
N LEU A 70 -8.93 8.12 -4.06
CA LEU A 70 -8.03 7.51 -5.04
C LEU A 70 -7.09 6.53 -4.32
N ILE A 71 -6.97 5.33 -4.87
CA ILE A 71 -6.16 4.26 -4.31
C ILE A 71 -4.95 4.02 -5.20
N SER A 72 -3.78 4.01 -4.56
CA SER A 72 -2.53 3.60 -5.18
C SER A 72 -1.82 2.55 -4.34
N TRP A 73 -0.97 1.75 -4.96
CA TRP A 73 -0.08 0.83 -4.28
C TRP A 73 1.24 0.71 -5.02
N GLN A 74 2.24 0.28 -4.29
CA GLN A 74 3.56 -0.01 -4.83
C GLN A 74 4.22 -1.13 -4.02
N ILE A 75 5.10 -1.88 -4.68
CA ILE A 75 6.00 -2.81 -4.01
C ILE A 75 7.35 -2.12 -3.91
N VAL A 76 7.77 -1.81 -2.70
CA VAL A 76 9.00 -1.05 -2.42
C VAL A 76 10.12 -2.01 -2.09
N PRO A 77 11.22 -2.04 -2.88
CA PRO A 77 12.40 -2.84 -2.58
C PRO A 77 13.04 -2.46 -1.24
N GLU A 78 13.52 -3.45 -0.49
CA GLU A 78 14.17 -3.21 0.80
C GLU A 78 15.42 -2.33 0.69
N GLU A 79 16.22 -2.53 -0.33
CA GLU A 79 17.45 -1.76 -0.57
C GLU A 79 17.23 -0.24 -0.64
N ARG A 80 16.05 0.22 -1.08
CA ARG A 80 15.70 1.64 -1.06
C ARG A 80 15.35 2.15 0.34
N LEU A 81 14.89 1.30 1.23
CA LEU A 81 14.56 1.69 2.60
C LEU A 81 15.82 1.85 3.46
N GLU A 82 16.86 1.06 3.21
CA GLU A 82 18.15 1.18 3.91
C GLU A 82 18.98 2.38 3.44
N GLN A 83 18.98 2.68 2.15
CA GLN A 83 19.76 3.79 1.60
C GLN A 83 19.21 5.18 1.94
N VAL A 84 17.94 5.29 2.27
CA VAL A 84 17.30 6.58 2.60
C VAL A 84 17.40 6.91 4.09
N GLY A 85 18.01 6.03 4.90
CA GLY A 85 18.18 6.27 6.35
C GLY A 85 16.84 6.45 7.06
N VAL A 86 15.78 5.96 6.48
CA VAL A 86 14.43 6.03 7.04
C VAL A 86 14.30 4.89 8.05
N GLY A 87 14.82 5.10 9.24
CA GLY A 87 14.16 4.49 10.37
C GLY A 87 12.71 4.93 10.29
N LEU A 88 11.77 3.99 10.35
CA LEU A 88 10.32 4.12 10.19
C LEU A 88 9.68 5.46 10.64
N GLY A 89 10.26 6.57 10.26
CA GLY A 89 9.73 7.91 10.34
C GLY A 89 9.30 8.29 8.92
N PHE A 90 8.02 8.29 8.67
CA PHE A 90 7.45 8.77 7.42
C PHE A 90 7.67 10.28 7.28
N GLY A 91 8.91 10.68 6.97
CA GLY A 91 9.23 12.04 6.59
C GLY A 91 9.23 12.14 5.08
N PHE A 92 8.13 12.52 4.46
CA PHE A 92 8.18 13.06 3.11
C PHE A 92 8.78 14.46 3.17
N GLY A 93 10.12 14.50 3.17
CA GLY A 93 10.83 15.70 2.79
C GLY A 93 10.67 15.87 1.28
N SER A 94 10.10 16.96 0.85
CA SER A 94 10.17 17.49 -0.51
C SER A 94 11.65 17.69 -0.88
N GLY A 95 12.31 16.64 -1.30
CA GLY A 95 13.70 16.61 -1.73
C GLY A 95 13.76 16.24 -3.19
N ASN A 96 14.20 17.20 -3.98
CA ASN A 96 14.55 17.08 -5.37
C ASN A 96 15.38 15.79 -5.61
N PHE A 97 14.77 14.76 -6.20
CA PHE A 97 15.48 13.58 -6.66
C PHE A 97 16.30 13.95 -7.89
N GLY A 98 17.52 14.45 -7.66
CA GLY A 98 18.54 14.54 -8.68
C GLY A 98 18.89 13.13 -9.17
N TRP A 99 18.52 12.78 -10.38
CA TRP A 99 19.01 11.61 -11.08
C TRP A 99 20.51 11.83 -11.36
N GLY A 100 21.35 11.46 -10.41
CA GLY A 100 22.76 11.26 -10.69
C GLY A 100 22.90 10.00 -11.53
N VAL A 101 23.38 10.12 -12.76
CA VAL A 101 23.68 9.01 -13.64
C VAL A 101 24.91 8.29 -13.06
N SER A 102 24.70 7.44 -12.09
CA SER A 102 25.63 6.37 -11.77
C SER A 102 25.34 5.23 -12.74
N ALA A 103 26.40 4.65 -13.32
CA ALA A 103 26.28 3.47 -14.17
C ALA A 103 25.33 2.46 -13.50
N PRO A 104 24.37 1.87 -14.23
CA PRO A 104 23.44 0.94 -13.65
C PRO A 104 24.24 -0.18 -12.99
N PRO A 105 24.03 -0.45 -11.69
CA PRO A 105 24.51 -1.69 -11.12
C PRO A 105 23.92 -2.84 -11.96
N PRO A 106 24.64 -3.96 -12.14
CA PRO A 106 24.11 -5.10 -12.87
C PRO A 106 22.73 -5.38 -12.30
N VAL A 107 21.73 -5.42 -13.18
CA VAL A 107 20.32 -5.59 -12.84
C VAL A 107 20.18 -6.85 -12.00
N ARG A 108 20.29 -6.72 -10.69
CA ARG A 108 19.72 -7.70 -9.78
C ARG A 108 18.24 -7.38 -9.79
N GLU A 109 17.50 -8.27 -10.41
CA GLU A 109 16.04 -8.28 -10.31
C GLU A 109 15.67 -8.11 -8.85
N ILE A 110 14.71 -7.24 -8.58
CA ILE A 110 14.21 -6.96 -7.24
C ILE A 110 13.61 -8.24 -6.71
N THR A 111 14.35 -8.94 -5.88
CA THR A 111 13.95 -10.24 -5.36
C THR A 111 13.01 -10.13 -4.18
N GLU A 112 12.99 -9.00 -3.49
CA GLU A 112 12.17 -8.77 -2.29
C GLU A 112 11.63 -7.35 -2.24
N GLY A 113 10.36 -7.21 -1.83
CA GLY A 113 9.73 -5.92 -1.66
C GLY A 113 8.57 -5.94 -0.68
N LYS A 114 8.28 -4.79 -0.08
CA LYS A 114 7.13 -4.58 0.82
C LYS A 114 6.01 -3.89 0.08
N LEU A 115 4.79 -4.40 0.27
CA LEU A 115 3.59 -3.77 -0.26
C LEU A 115 3.25 -2.53 0.57
N VAL A 116 3.01 -1.42 -0.13
CA VAL A 116 2.48 -0.17 0.43
C VAL A 116 1.21 0.19 -0.29
N ILE A 117 0.15 0.52 0.44
CA ILE A 117 -1.14 1.01 -0.09
C ILE A 117 -1.39 2.41 0.47
N GLU A 118 -1.82 3.32 -0.38
CA GLU A 118 -2.18 4.69 -0.03
C GLU A 118 -3.59 5.03 -0.49
N LEU A 119 -4.33 5.73 0.36
CA LEU A 119 -5.63 6.31 0.06
C LEU A 119 -5.49 7.83 0.09
N ALA A 120 -5.82 8.48 -1.01
CA ALA A 120 -5.77 9.93 -1.13
C ALA A 120 -7.17 10.52 -1.30
N ASP A 121 -7.42 11.69 -0.71
CA ASP A 121 -8.61 12.48 -1.03
C ASP A 121 -8.52 12.96 -2.48
N ARG A 122 -9.49 12.60 -3.31
CA ARG A 122 -9.49 12.98 -4.74
C ARG A 122 -9.46 14.49 -4.98
N ARG A 123 -10.07 15.27 -4.08
CA ARG A 123 -10.27 16.72 -4.27
C ARG A 123 -8.96 17.51 -4.25
N ASN A 124 -8.00 17.06 -3.41
CA ASN A 124 -6.72 17.75 -3.22
C ASN A 124 -5.51 16.84 -3.47
N SER A 125 -5.74 15.56 -3.79
CA SER A 125 -4.69 14.54 -3.98
C SER A 125 -3.80 14.35 -2.75
N GLU A 126 -4.31 14.65 -1.56
CA GLU A 126 -3.59 14.46 -0.32
C GLU A 126 -3.78 13.04 0.21
N VAL A 127 -2.69 12.36 0.53
CA VAL A 127 -2.75 11.03 1.18
C VAL A 127 -3.30 11.21 2.59
N ILE A 128 -4.43 10.56 2.86
CA ILE A 128 -5.11 10.64 4.16
C ILE A 128 -4.93 9.37 4.99
N TRP A 129 -4.56 8.27 4.35
CA TRP A 129 -4.28 7.01 5.02
C TRP A 129 -3.27 6.20 4.22
N ARG A 130 -2.40 5.51 4.93
CA ARG A 130 -1.35 4.67 4.36
C ARG A 130 -1.16 3.42 5.20
N ALA A 131 -0.90 2.30 4.53
CA ALA A 131 -0.50 1.06 5.16
C ALA A 131 0.72 0.46 4.47
N ALA A 132 1.63 -0.10 5.24
CA ALA A 132 2.82 -0.78 4.73
C ALA A 132 2.94 -2.16 5.36
N SER A 133 3.27 -3.16 4.55
CA SER A 133 3.56 -4.52 5.02
C SER A 133 4.93 -4.57 5.70
N ARG A 134 5.03 -5.34 6.78
CA ARG A 134 6.32 -5.76 7.36
C ARG A 134 6.84 -7.04 6.73
N ARG A 135 5.99 -7.76 5.99
CA ARG A 135 6.33 -9.00 5.30
C ARG A 135 6.75 -8.71 3.86
N TYR A 136 7.70 -9.48 3.36
CA TYR A 136 8.24 -9.34 2.01
C TYR A 136 7.55 -10.25 1.01
N LEU A 137 7.32 -9.71 -0.19
CA LEU A 137 7.10 -10.50 -1.40
C LEU A 137 8.47 -10.87 -1.97
N ASN A 138 8.70 -12.16 -2.19
CA ASN A 138 9.96 -12.69 -2.70
C ASN A 138 9.70 -13.52 -3.96
N GLU A 139 10.52 -13.35 -4.99
CA GLU A 139 10.38 -14.09 -6.27
C GLU A 139 10.56 -15.60 -6.13
N SER A 140 11.30 -16.06 -5.11
CA SER A 140 11.47 -17.48 -4.82
C SER A 140 10.23 -18.15 -4.23
N GLN A 141 9.24 -17.36 -3.78
CA GLN A 141 7.98 -17.89 -3.25
C GLN A 141 7.12 -18.45 -4.39
N SER A 142 6.42 -19.55 -4.11
CA SER A 142 5.46 -20.10 -5.06
C SER A 142 4.33 -19.11 -5.36
N PRO A 143 3.67 -19.20 -6.53
CA PRO A 143 2.51 -18.36 -6.84
C PRO A 143 1.41 -18.42 -5.78
N GLU A 144 1.17 -19.58 -5.18
CA GLU A 144 0.19 -19.76 -4.12
C GLU A 144 0.59 -19.05 -2.82
N THR A 145 1.86 -19.17 -2.44
CA THR A 145 2.41 -18.47 -1.26
C THR A 145 2.31 -16.96 -1.44
N ARG A 146 2.67 -16.44 -2.62
CA ARG A 146 2.57 -15.00 -2.92
C ARG A 146 1.13 -14.50 -2.88
N ARG A 147 0.21 -15.25 -3.48
CA ARG A 147 -1.22 -14.91 -3.44
C ARG A 147 -1.74 -14.86 -2.01
N LYS A 148 -1.46 -15.91 -1.24
CA LYS A 148 -1.88 -16.00 0.17
C LYS A 148 -1.31 -14.84 0.98
N LEU A 149 -0.03 -14.53 0.81
CA LEU A 149 0.63 -13.42 1.50
C LEU A 149 -0.01 -12.07 1.18
N ILE A 150 -0.28 -11.79 -0.10
CA ILE A 150 -0.96 -10.57 -0.53
C ILE A 150 -2.36 -10.50 0.08
N ASP A 151 -3.14 -11.58 0.01
CA ASP A 151 -4.49 -11.64 0.57
C ASP A 151 -4.51 -11.36 2.08
N GLU A 152 -3.60 -11.98 2.84
CA GLU A 152 -3.49 -11.80 4.30
C GLU A 152 -3.07 -10.36 4.66
N VAL A 153 -2.05 -9.84 3.98
CA VAL A 153 -1.51 -8.50 4.26
C VAL A 153 -2.53 -7.42 3.91
N VAL A 154 -3.18 -7.51 2.75
CA VAL A 154 -4.20 -6.53 2.35
C VAL A 154 -5.41 -6.59 3.28
N ALA A 155 -5.85 -7.78 3.67
CA ALA A 155 -6.93 -7.92 4.65
C ALA A 155 -6.57 -7.29 6.00
N GLU A 156 -5.34 -7.50 6.49
CA GLU A 156 -4.86 -6.88 7.74
C GLU A 156 -4.75 -5.34 7.60
N MET A 157 -4.26 -4.83 6.47
CA MET A 157 -4.21 -3.40 6.20
C MET A 157 -5.62 -2.77 6.31
N PHE A 158 -6.59 -3.31 5.59
CA PHE A 158 -7.94 -2.77 5.59
C PHE A 158 -8.73 -3.06 6.87
N SER A 159 -8.32 -4.01 7.71
CA SER A 159 -8.88 -4.16 9.05
C SER A 159 -8.64 -2.92 9.93
N LYS A 160 -7.58 -2.15 9.60
CA LYS A 160 -7.22 -0.89 10.28
C LYS A 160 -7.75 0.37 9.58
N TYR A 161 -8.62 0.21 8.59
CA TYR A 161 -9.31 1.29 7.89
C TYR A 161 -10.83 1.16 8.08
N PRO A 162 -11.55 2.24 8.42
CA PRO A 162 -11.02 3.53 8.87
C PRO A 162 -10.35 3.45 10.24
N PRO A 163 -9.35 4.32 10.54
CA PRO A 163 -8.69 4.31 11.85
C PRO A 163 -9.66 4.71 12.97
N GLY A 164 -9.40 4.21 14.20
CA GLY A 164 -10.17 4.58 15.38
C GLY A 164 -11.43 3.73 15.62
N LEU A 165 -11.55 2.57 14.99
CA LEU A 165 -12.59 1.56 15.26
C LEU A 165 -12.10 0.39 16.12
N ASP A 166 -11.01 0.57 16.90
CA ASP A 166 -10.48 -0.42 17.84
C ASP A 166 -11.30 -0.48 19.12
#